data_e9d652c91dd0ff5c5f4ef2ee664c4f7e
#
_entry.id   e9d652c91dd0ff5c5f4ef2ee664c4f7e
#
_cell.length_a   1.000
_cell.length_b   1.000
_cell.length_c   1.000
_cell.angle_alpha   90.00
_cell.angle_beta   90.00
_cell.angle_gamma   90.00
#
_symmetry.space_group_name_H-M   'P 1'
#
loop_
_entity.id
_entity.type
_entity.pdbx_description
1 polymer ?
#
loop_
_entity_poly.entity_id
_entity_poly.type
_entity_poly.pdbx_seq_one_letter_code
_entity_poly.pdbx_strand_id
1 'polypeptide(L)'
;MYYSVERRKFAQLFLNKMKKFIVIALIAGAFFSSCGEFNKILKYADYEYKYEAAKSYFGNGQYAKAASLLEEVVTILKGTGNGEESLYMLAMAYYNQKDYITASHYFSNYYNTYPRGIYTELARYHSGKALFLETPEPRLDQSSTYKAIQELQMFMEYFPNSDRKTEAQLMIFSLQDKLVMKDYLSAKLYYNLGTYIGNASTTADGKINGNNYLACITTAQNALKDYPYTTMREEISILLLRAKYKLGTESVEEKKEERMREAIDEYYAFKNEFPESKYTKEVESIYKNASKYVKELND
;
A
#
# COMPACT_ATOMS: atom_id res chain seq x y z
N MET A 1 62.20 -31.69 15.45
CA MET A 1 60.90 -31.67 16.20
C MET A 1 59.88 -30.67 15.67
N TYR A 2 60.25 -29.61 14.96
CA TYR A 2 59.38 -28.58 14.43
C TYR A 2 58.54 -29.03 13.21
N TYR A 3 59.09 -29.84 12.31
CA TYR A 3 58.44 -30.32 11.07
C TYR A 3 57.25 -31.27 11.28
N SER A 4 57.16 -31.94 12.42
CA SER A 4 56.07 -32.86 12.72
C SER A 4 54.78 -32.17 13.21
N VAL A 5 54.89 -31.00 13.83
CA VAL A 5 53.79 -30.20 14.38
C VAL A 5 53.04 -29.47 13.24
N GLU A 6 53.76 -28.94 12.27
CA GLU A 6 53.14 -28.24 11.11
C GLU A 6 52.38 -29.23 10.21
N ARG A 7 52.91 -30.42 9.97
CA ARG A 7 52.17 -31.46 9.22
C ARG A 7 50.88 -31.88 9.89
N ARG A 8 50.83 -31.95 11.23
CA ARG A 8 49.61 -32.29 11.96
C ARG A 8 48.57 -31.14 11.87
N LYS A 9 48.99 -29.89 11.94
CA LYS A 9 48.08 -28.72 11.76
C LYS A 9 47.51 -28.66 10.35
N PHE A 10 48.36 -28.94 9.33
CA PHE A 10 47.92 -28.94 7.93
C PHE A 10 46.95 -30.10 7.64
N ALA A 11 47.19 -31.29 8.19
CA ALA A 11 46.29 -32.44 8.07
C ALA A 11 44.94 -32.17 8.76
N GLN A 12 44.92 -31.52 9.95
CA GLN A 12 43.69 -31.13 10.63
C GLN A 12 42.89 -30.09 9.86
N LEU A 13 43.55 -29.09 9.28
CA LEU A 13 42.89 -28.05 8.46
C LEU A 13 42.29 -28.69 7.19
N PHE A 14 42.99 -29.64 6.57
CA PHE A 14 42.50 -30.36 5.39
C PHE A 14 41.31 -31.24 5.73
N LEU A 15 41.37 -31.97 6.85
CA LEU A 15 40.23 -32.78 7.34
C LEU A 15 39.00 -31.94 7.66
N ASN A 16 39.17 -30.76 8.26
CA ASN A 16 38.06 -29.85 8.54
C ASN A 16 37.45 -29.23 7.28
N LYS A 17 38.27 -28.92 6.26
CA LYS A 17 37.76 -28.50 4.95
C LYS A 17 37.00 -29.64 4.25
N MET A 18 37.52 -30.84 4.26
CA MET A 18 36.86 -32.03 3.69
C MET A 18 35.53 -32.30 4.39
N LYS A 19 35.45 -32.25 5.72
CA LYS A 19 34.18 -32.40 6.47
C LYS A 19 33.15 -31.38 6.07
N LYS A 20 33.55 -30.10 5.91
CA LYS A 20 32.63 -29.04 5.44
C LYS A 20 32.16 -29.33 4.00
N PHE A 21 33.02 -29.76 3.11
CA PHE A 21 32.64 -30.12 1.74
C PHE A 21 31.69 -31.31 1.69
N ILE A 22 31.91 -32.34 2.52
CA ILE A 22 31.02 -33.52 2.62
C ILE A 22 29.63 -33.09 3.14
N VAL A 23 29.56 -32.21 4.16
CA VAL A 23 28.29 -31.70 4.67
C VAL A 23 27.55 -30.88 3.61
N ILE A 24 28.26 -30.01 2.86
CA ILE A 24 27.69 -29.25 1.77
C ILE A 24 27.20 -30.16 0.64
N ALA A 25 27.97 -31.19 0.29
CA ALA A 25 27.59 -32.17 -0.73
C ALA A 25 26.40 -33.04 -0.32
N LEU A 26 26.27 -33.39 0.97
CA LEU A 26 25.10 -34.10 1.52
C LEU A 26 23.86 -33.23 1.51
N ILE A 27 23.99 -31.95 1.88
CA ILE A 27 22.88 -30.97 1.82
C ILE A 27 22.46 -30.76 0.36
N ALA A 28 23.40 -30.55 -0.56
CA ALA A 28 23.11 -30.42 -1.99
C ALA A 28 22.44 -31.70 -2.57
N GLY A 29 22.88 -32.88 -2.19
CA GLY A 29 22.28 -34.16 -2.61
C GLY A 29 20.84 -34.33 -2.14
N ALA A 30 20.48 -33.83 -0.95
CA ALA A 30 19.10 -33.84 -0.43
C ALA A 30 18.16 -32.93 -1.23
N PHE A 31 18.67 -31.82 -1.78
CA PHE A 31 17.87 -30.93 -2.65
C PHE A 31 17.56 -31.55 -4.02
N PHE A 32 18.46 -32.36 -4.59
CA PHE A 32 18.25 -32.99 -5.90
C PHE A 32 17.25 -34.15 -5.87
N SER A 33 17.13 -34.89 -4.75
CA SER A 33 16.20 -36.02 -4.64
C SER A 33 14.73 -35.57 -4.57
N SER A 34 14.42 -34.39 -3.99
CA SER A 34 13.05 -33.84 -3.87
C SER A 34 12.44 -33.44 -5.22
N CYS A 35 13.24 -33.08 -6.22
CA CYS A 35 12.75 -32.65 -7.53
C CYS A 35 12.26 -33.84 -8.40
N GLY A 36 12.80 -35.03 -8.21
CA GLY A 36 12.40 -36.22 -8.96
C GLY A 36 11.03 -36.79 -8.57
N GLU A 37 10.68 -36.71 -7.30
CA GLU A 37 9.40 -37.20 -6.79
C GLU A 37 8.24 -36.26 -7.22
N PHE A 38 8.41 -34.96 -7.10
CA PHE A 38 7.43 -33.97 -7.54
C PHE A 38 7.07 -34.11 -9.03
N ASN A 39 8.08 -34.27 -9.89
CA ASN A 39 7.89 -34.49 -11.32
C ASN A 39 7.14 -35.80 -11.66
N LYS A 40 7.24 -36.82 -10.82
CA LYS A 40 6.43 -38.02 -10.95
C LYS A 40 4.98 -37.75 -10.63
N ILE A 41 4.71 -37.03 -9.54
CA ILE A 41 3.34 -36.64 -9.12
C ILE A 41 2.66 -35.81 -10.18
N LEU A 42 3.34 -34.80 -10.78
CA LEU A 42 2.79 -33.99 -11.87
C LEU A 42 2.28 -34.80 -13.06
N LYS A 43 2.95 -35.93 -13.37
CA LYS A 43 2.58 -36.81 -14.50
C LYS A 43 1.50 -37.85 -14.17
N TYR A 44 1.11 -37.96 -12.92
CA TYR A 44 0.04 -38.88 -12.51
C TYR A 44 -1.31 -38.40 -13.05
N ALA A 45 -2.16 -39.35 -13.46
CA ALA A 45 -3.50 -39.05 -13.96
C ALA A 45 -4.56 -39.01 -12.84
N ASP A 46 -4.20 -39.39 -11.62
CA ASP A 46 -5.12 -39.42 -10.47
C ASP A 46 -5.09 -38.04 -9.77
N TYR A 47 -6.20 -37.33 -9.90
CA TYR A 47 -6.34 -35.96 -9.35
C TYR A 47 -6.63 -35.94 -7.85
N GLU A 48 -7.21 -37.00 -7.28
CA GLU A 48 -7.35 -37.14 -5.83
C GLU A 48 -5.98 -37.35 -5.18
N TYR A 49 -5.12 -38.15 -5.80
CA TYR A 49 -3.72 -38.28 -5.36
C TYR A 49 -2.95 -36.97 -5.46
N LYS A 50 -3.11 -36.21 -6.56
CA LYS A 50 -2.51 -34.88 -6.71
C LYS A 50 -3.00 -33.91 -5.64
N TYR A 51 -4.30 -33.97 -5.30
CA TYR A 51 -4.88 -33.14 -4.24
C TYR A 51 -4.24 -33.44 -2.87
N GLU A 52 -4.15 -34.72 -2.49
CA GLU A 52 -3.51 -35.10 -1.21
C GLU A 52 -2.01 -34.71 -1.18
N ALA A 53 -1.31 -34.89 -2.28
CA ALA A 53 0.08 -34.43 -2.42
C ALA A 53 0.19 -32.90 -2.28
N ALA A 54 -0.72 -32.15 -2.89
CA ALA A 54 -0.75 -30.69 -2.78
C ALA A 54 -0.99 -30.23 -1.34
N LYS A 55 -1.88 -30.88 -0.60
CA LYS A 55 -2.11 -30.65 0.85
C LYS A 55 -0.83 -30.86 1.65
N SER A 56 -0.10 -31.96 1.35
CA SER A 56 1.16 -32.26 2.00
C SER A 56 2.21 -31.18 1.71
N TYR A 57 2.37 -30.76 0.44
CA TYR A 57 3.30 -29.68 0.07
C TYR A 57 2.90 -28.35 0.71
N PHE A 58 1.63 -28.04 0.74
CA PHE A 58 1.11 -26.83 1.38
C PHE A 58 1.42 -26.79 2.89
N GLY A 59 1.12 -27.90 3.60
CA GLY A 59 1.40 -28.05 5.04
C GLY A 59 2.90 -27.95 5.38
N ASN A 60 3.77 -28.33 4.44
CA ASN A 60 5.23 -28.24 4.56
C ASN A 60 5.79 -26.88 4.09
N GLY A 61 4.95 -25.90 3.77
CA GLY A 61 5.36 -24.57 3.31
C GLY A 61 5.93 -24.54 1.87
N GLN A 62 5.79 -25.63 1.11
CA GLN A 62 6.26 -25.72 -0.28
C GLN A 62 5.16 -25.19 -1.24
N TYR A 63 4.76 -23.94 -1.04
CA TYR A 63 3.61 -23.35 -1.69
C TYR A 63 3.66 -23.34 -3.21
N ALA A 64 4.84 -23.19 -3.82
CA ALA A 64 5.00 -23.24 -5.27
C ALA A 64 4.65 -24.61 -5.84
N LYS A 65 5.09 -25.71 -5.19
CA LYS A 65 4.73 -27.07 -5.60
C LYS A 65 3.25 -27.35 -5.38
N ALA A 66 2.70 -26.91 -4.24
CA ALA A 66 1.28 -27.02 -3.96
C ALA A 66 0.44 -26.30 -5.02
N ALA A 67 0.78 -25.05 -5.37
CA ALA A 67 0.09 -24.28 -6.39
C ALA A 67 0.09 -24.98 -7.74
N SER A 68 1.25 -25.48 -8.21
CA SER A 68 1.36 -26.19 -9.50
C SER A 68 0.46 -27.42 -9.59
N LEU A 69 0.29 -28.19 -8.51
CA LEU A 69 -0.64 -29.32 -8.48
C LEU A 69 -2.09 -28.85 -8.42
N LEU A 70 -2.37 -27.83 -7.60
CA LEU A 70 -3.73 -27.33 -7.40
C LEU A 70 -4.30 -26.67 -8.65
N GLU A 71 -3.51 -26.03 -9.50
CA GLU A 71 -3.96 -25.47 -10.78
C GLU A 71 -4.61 -26.51 -11.69
N GLU A 72 -4.10 -27.73 -11.69
CA GLU A 72 -4.72 -28.85 -12.43
C GLU A 72 -5.94 -29.38 -11.67
N VAL A 73 -5.83 -29.55 -10.37
CA VAL A 73 -6.85 -30.16 -9.50
C VAL A 73 -8.15 -29.34 -9.46
N VAL A 74 -8.08 -28.01 -9.31
CA VAL A 74 -9.25 -27.13 -9.17
C VAL A 74 -10.19 -27.20 -10.38
N THR A 75 -9.66 -27.46 -11.56
CA THR A 75 -10.45 -27.56 -12.78
C THR A 75 -11.23 -28.87 -12.84
N ILE A 76 -10.59 -29.97 -12.45
CA ILE A 76 -11.15 -31.31 -12.56
C ILE A 76 -12.09 -31.65 -11.42
N LEU A 77 -11.74 -31.25 -10.18
CA LEU A 77 -12.54 -31.52 -8.98
C LEU A 77 -13.64 -30.47 -8.72
N LYS A 78 -13.86 -29.54 -9.67
CA LYS A 78 -14.91 -28.53 -9.53
C LYS A 78 -16.28 -29.16 -9.27
N GLY A 79 -16.96 -28.68 -8.22
CA GLY A 79 -18.27 -29.20 -7.81
C GLY A 79 -18.21 -30.36 -6.81
N THR A 80 -17.02 -30.84 -6.47
CA THR A 80 -16.82 -31.78 -5.36
C THR A 80 -16.43 -31.02 -4.08
N GLY A 81 -16.48 -31.68 -2.91
CA GLY A 81 -16.01 -31.09 -1.65
C GLY A 81 -14.51 -30.75 -1.71
N ASN A 82 -13.72 -31.61 -2.34
CA ASN A 82 -12.26 -31.39 -2.51
C ASN A 82 -11.98 -30.24 -3.49
N GLY A 83 -12.87 -29.97 -4.46
CA GLY A 83 -12.73 -28.86 -5.39
C GLY A 83 -12.88 -27.49 -4.73
N GLU A 84 -13.78 -27.39 -3.76
CA GLU A 84 -13.94 -26.15 -2.96
C GLU A 84 -12.67 -25.86 -2.13
N GLU A 85 -12.19 -26.85 -1.36
CA GLU A 85 -10.99 -26.71 -0.54
C GLU A 85 -9.74 -26.43 -1.42
N SER A 86 -9.62 -27.12 -2.57
CA SER A 86 -8.51 -26.94 -3.51
C SER A 86 -8.40 -25.51 -4.01
N LEU A 87 -9.51 -24.89 -4.38
CA LEU A 87 -9.51 -23.52 -4.91
C LEU A 87 -9.11 -22.51 -3.84
N TYR A 88 -9.60 -22.68 -2.61
CA TYR A 88 -9.18 -21.83 -1.49
C TYR A 88 -7.68 -22.03 -1.15
N MET A 89 -7.24 -23.27 -1.12
CA MET A 89 -5.84 -23.62 -0.87
C MET A 89 -4.90 -23.08 -1.96
N LEU A 90 -5.32 -23.10 -3.23
CA LEU A 90 -4.58 -22.49 -4.34
C LEU A 90 -4.40 -20.99 -4.13
N ALA A 91 -5.47 -20.28 -3.78
CA ALA A 91 -5.40 -18.86 -3.46
C ALA A 91 -4.44 -18.59 -2.29
N MET A 92 -4.50 -19.40 -1.22
CA MET A 92 -3.62 -19.30 -0.07
C MET A 92 -2.16 -19.66 -0.42
N ALA A 93 -1.93 -20.58 -1.36
CA ALA A 93 -0.58 -20.91 -1.80
C ALA A 93 0.08 -19.72 -2.50
N TYR A 94 -0.62 -19.01 -3.38
CA TYR A 94 -0.12 -17.77 -3.99
C TYR A 94 0.05 -16.65 -2.97
N TYR A 95 -0.90 -16.51 -2.03
CA TYR A 95 -0.79 -15.52 -0.95
C TYR A 95 0.50 -15.70 -0.11
N ASN A 96 0.81 -16.94 0.26
CA ASN A 96 2.01 -17.27 1.02
C ASN A 96 3.31 -17.14 0.20
N GLN A 97 3.23 -17.23 -1.13
CA GLN A 97 4.32 -16.91 -2.04
C GLN A 97 4.50 -15.40 -2.23
N LYS A 98 3.62 -14.57 -1.66
CA LYS A 98 3.55 -13.12 -1.84
C LYS A 98 3.19 -12.68 -3.27
N ASP A 99 2.65 -13.57 -4.06
CA ASP A 99 1.99 -13.22 -5.34
C ASP A 99 0.56 -12.80 -5.03
N TYR A 100 0.41 -11.55 -4.57
CA TYR A 100 -0.85 -11.05 -4.06
C TYR A 100 -1.87 -10.78 -5.17
N ILE A 101 -1.43 -10.45 -6.37
CA ILE A 101 -2.31 -10.24 -7.52
C ILE A 101 -3.00 -11.55 -7.89
N THR A 102 -2.21 -12.61 -8.09
CA THR A 102 -2.71 -13.94 -8.42
C THR A 102 -3.56 -14.51 -7.28
N ALA A 103 -3.13 -14.31 -6.03
CA ALA A 103 -3.89 -14.72 -4.84
C ALA A 103 -5.28 -14.06 -4.81
N SER A 104 -5.36 -12.74 -4.98
CA SER A 104 -6.63 -12.00 -5.01
C SER A 104 -7.55 -12.51 -6.13
N HIS A 105 -6.99 -12.80 -7.31
CA HIS A 105 -7.75 -13.40 -8.41
C HIS A 105 -8.37 -14.75 -8.03
N TYR A 106 -7.60 -15.67 -7.42
CA TYR A 106 -8.12 -16.98 -7.02
C TYR A 106 -9.09 -16.88 -5.83
N PHE A 107 -8.88 -15.98 -4.87
CA PHE A 107 -9.87 -15.70 -3.82
C PHE A 107 -11.18 -15.18 -4.42
N SER A 108 -11.09 -14.28 -5.40
CA SER A 108 -12.25 -13.76 -6.10
C SER A 108 -12.98 -14.86 -6.87
N ASN A 109 -12.25 -15.72 -7.55
CA ASN A 109 -12.81 -16.89 -8.21
C ASN A 109 -13.49 -17.84 -7.21
N TYR A 110 -12.92 -18.02 -6.01
CA TYR A 110 -13.51 -18.85 -4.98
C TYR A 110 -14.90 -18.34 -4.56
N TYR A 111 -15.03 -17.10 -4.10
CA TYR A 111 -16.31 -16.61 -3.60
C TYR A 111 -17.37 -16.40 -4.70
N ASN A 112 -16.97 -16.29 -5.96
CA ASN A 112 -17.88 -16.26 -7.10
C ASN A 112 -18.36 -17.67 -7.46
N THR A 113 -17.51 -18.69 -7.34
CA THR A 113 -17.85 -20.09 -7.62
C THR A 113 -18.65 -20.74 -6.48
N TYR A 114 -18.27 -20.43 -5.24
CA TYR A 114 -18.84 -20.97 -4.01
C TYR A 114 -19.38 -19.87 -3.09
N PRO A 115 -20.47 -19.16 -3.48
CA PRO A 115 -20.94 -17.98 -2.71
C PRO A 115 -21.49 -18.33 -1.30
N ARG A 116 -21.76 -19.62 -1.04
CA ARG A 116 -22.15 -20.17 0.27
C ARG A 116 -21.12 -21.15 0.81
N GLY A 117 -19.93 -21.15 0.27
CA GLY A 117 -18.83 -22.02 0.69
C GLY A 117 -18.33 -21.69 2.09
N ILE A 118 -17.70 -22.67 2.73
CA ILE A 118 -17.22 -22.54 4.12
C ILE A 118 -16.09 -21.49 4.26
N TYR A 119 -15.36 -21.22 3.18
CA TYR A 119 -14.28 -20.22 3.17
C TYR A 119 -14.68 -18.90 2.51
N THR A 120 -15.96 -18.65 2.20
CA THR A 120 -16.37 -17.46 1.42
C THR A 120 -16.05 -16.16 2.15
N GLU A 121 -16.28 -16.11 3.47
CA GLU A 121 -15.88 -14.96 4.29
C GLU A 121 -14.38 -14.74 4.27
N LEU A 122 -13.60 -15.81 4.49
CA LEU A 122 -12.14 -15.76 4.48
C LEU A 122 -11.58 -15.37 3.11
N ALA A 123 -12.18 -15.91 2.04
CA ALA A 123 -11.75 -15.60 0.67
C ALA A 123 -11.97 -14.12 0.33
N ARG A 124 -13.12 -13.53 0.68
CA ARG A 124 -13.35 -12.10 0.48
C ARG A 124 -12.39 -11.25 1.30
N TYR A 125 -12.19 -11.59 2.57
CA TYR A 125 -11.24 -10.90 3.42
C TYR A 125 -9.81 -10.97 2.85
N HIS A 126 -9.33 -12.17 2.48
CA HIS A 126 -8.00 -12.35 1.93
C HIS A 126 -7.82 -11.75 0.54
N SER A 127 -8.87 -11.67 -0.28
CA SER A 127 -8.84 -10.92 -1.56
C SER A 127 -8.49 -9.45 -1.31
N GLY A 128 -9.24 -8.79 -0.44
CA GLY A 128 -8.98 -7.40 -0.07
C GLY A 128 -7.61 -7.20 0.59
N LYS A 129 -7.22 -8.10 1.50
CA LYS A 129 -5.91 -8.05 2.17
C LYS A 129 -4.74 -8.27 1.20
N ALA A 130 -4.88 -9.15 0.22
CA ALA A 130 -3.87 -9.36 -0.81
C ALA A 130 -3.69 -8.09 -1.65
N LEU A 131 -4.78 -7.48 -2.11
CA LEU A 131 -4.72 -6.21 -2.82
C LEU A 131 -4.13 -5.08 -1.96
N PHE A 132 -4.45 -5.03 -0.67
CA PHE A 132 -3.84 -4.08 0.27
C PHE A 132 -2.31 -4.21 0.30
N LEU A 133 -1.80 -5.44 0.36
CA LEU A 133 -0.35 -5.72 0.40
C LEU A 133 0.35 -5.39 -0.93
N GLU A 134 -0.37 -5.41 -2.05
CA GLU A 134 0.14 -5.13 -3.38
C GLU A 134 0.13 -3.63 -3.73
N THR A 135 -0.53 -2.79 -2.92
CA THR A 135 -0.65 -1.36 -3.26
C THR A 135 0.71 -0.66 -3.32
N PRO A 136 0.96 0.16 -4.38
CA PRO A 136 2.23 0.84 -4.58
C PRO A 136 2.45 2.00 -3.61
N GLU A 137 3.64 2.61 -3.70
CA GLU A 137 3.92 3.87 -3.01
C GLU A 137 3.00 5.02 -3.47
N PRO A 138 2.76 6.04 -2.61
CA PRO A 138 1.80 7.13 -2.89
C PRO A 138 2.06 7.90 -4.18
N ARG A 139 3.32 8.01 -4.64
CA ARG A 139 3.70 8.76 -5.84
C ARG A 139 3.34 8.07 -7.16
N LEU A 140 3.07 6.77 -7.11
CA LEU A 140 2.76 5.95 -8.27
C LEU A 140 1.26 5.99 -8.59
N ASP A 141 0.85 5.26 -9.63
CA ASP A 141 -0.57 5.07 -9.93
C ASP A 141 -1.27 4.34 -8.79
N GLN A 142 -2.43 4.85 -8.36
CA GLN A 142 -3.17 4.35 -7.21
C GLN A 142 -4.42 3.53 -7.61
N SER A 143 -4.54 3.09 -8.86
CA SER A 143 -5.68 2.29 -9.31
C SER A 143 -5.85 1.00 -8.51
N SER A 144 -4.75 0.35 -8.12
CA SER A 144 -4.78 -0.83 -7.24
C SER A 144 -5.23 -0.50 -5.82
N THR A 145 -4.89 0.70 -5.31
CA THR A 145 -5.33 1.17 -3.99
C THR A 145 -6.85 1.34 -3.93
N TYR A 146 -7.47 1.92 -4.97
CA TYR A 146 -8.93 2.01 -5.06
C TYR A 146 -9.59 0.64 -5.13
N LYS A 147 -9.02 -0.32 -5.88
CA LYS A 147 -9.52 -1.70 -5.91
C LYS A 147 -9.44 -2.37 -4.55
N ALA A 148 -8.33 -2.18 -3.82
CA ALA A 148 -8.18 -2.74 -2.48
C ALA A 148 -9.23 -2.18 -1.50
N ILE A 149 -9.48 -0.86 -1.53
CA ILE A 149 -10.53 -0.22 -0.73
C ILE A 149 -11.90 -0.81 -1.07
N GLN A 150 -12.23 -0.93 -2.36
CA GLN A 150 -13.50 -1.47 -2.81
C GLN A 150 -13.71 -2.92 -2.33
N GLU A 151 -12.71 -3.80 -2.48
CA GLU A 151 -12.80 -5.20 -2.03
C GLU A 151 -12.98 -5.31 -0.52
N LEU A 152 -12.26 -4.49 0.26
CA LEU A 152 -12.41 -4.47 1.72
C LEU A 152 -13.78 -3.91 2.16
N GLN A 153 -14.31 -2.90 1.46
CA GLN A 153 -15.66 -2.38 1.71
C GLN A 153 -16.72 -3.44 1.41
N MET A 154 -16.61 -4.12 0.27
CA MET A 154 -17.50 -5.23 -0.08
C MET A 154 -17.43 -6.36 0.95
N PHE A 155 -16.23 -6.71 1.45
CA PHE A 155 -16.12 -7.67 2.54
C PHE A 155 -16.92 -7.24 3.77
N MET A 156 -16.79 -5.99 4.20
CA MET A 156 -17.49 -5.46 5.39
C MET A 156 -19.01 -5.39 5.19
N GLU A 157 -19.47 -5.16 3.96
CA GLU A 157 -20.89 -5.13 3.59
C GLU A 157 -21.50 -6.54 3.62
N TYR A 158 -20.83 -7.54 3.03
CA TYR A 158 -21.30 -8.91 3.01
C TYR A 158 -21.21 -9.59 4.38
N PHE A 159 -20.22 -9.21 5.20
CA PHE A 159 -19.96 -9.83 6.52
C PHE A 159 -19.89 -8.77 7.63
N PRO A 160 -21.02 -8.08 7.93
CA PRO A 160 -21.03 -6.96 8.89
C PRO A 160 -20.69 -7.37 10.32
N ASN A 161 -20.86 -8.65 10.66
CA ASN A 161 -20.58 -9.23 11.98
C ASN A 161 -19.26 -10.01 12.05
N SER A 162 -18.42 -9.92 11.03
CA SER A 162 -17.12 -10.61 11.01
C SER A 162 -16.17 -10.07 12.07
N ASP A 163 -15.45 -10.96 12.75
CA ASP A 163 -14.37 -10.60 13.68
C ASP A 163 -13.22 -9.85 13.00
N ARG A 164 -13.13 -9.95 11.65
CA ARG A 164 -12.12 -9.28 10.83
C ARG A 164 -12.51 -7.88 10.36
N LYS A 165 -13.73 -7.45 10.68
CA LYS A 165 -14.25 -6.15 10.25
C LYS A 165 -13.38 -4.99 10.70
N THR A 166 -12.94 -4.99 11.96
CA THR A 166 -12.06 -3.94 12.50
C THR A 166 -10.73 -3.88 11.77
N GLU A 167 -10.12 -5.02 11.47
CA GLU A 167 -8.86 -5.07 10.71
C GLU A 167 -9.06 -4.57 9.28
N ALA A 168 -10.15 -4.96 8.61
CA ALA A 168 -10.50 -4.45 7.28
C ALA A 168 -10.69 -2.93 7.27
N GLN A 169 -11.37 -2.38 8.28
CA GLN A 169 -11.56 -0.93 8.43
C GLN A 169 -10.22 -0.19 8.61
N LEU A 170 -9.30 -0.73 9.41
CA LEU A 170 -7.98 -0.15 9.60
C LEU A 170 -7.14 -0.18 8.31
N MET A 171 -7.24 -1.25 7.53
CA MET A 171 -6.62 -1.32 6.20
C MET A 171 -7.18 -0.25 5.26
N ILE A 172 -8.50 -0.03 5.25
CA ILE A 172 -9.15 1.03 4.46
C ILE A 172 -8.62 2.41 4.87
N PHE A 173 -8.54 2.72 6.16
CA PHE A 173 -7.99 4.00 6.63
C PHE A 173 -6.52 4.19 6.19
N SER A 174 -5.71 3.14 6.30
CA SER A 174 -4.32 3.18 5.83
C SER A 174 -4.20 3.43 4.32
N LEU A 175 -5.10 2.85 3.52
CA LEU A 175 -5.18 3.07 2.07
C LEU A 175 -5.65 4.50 1.74
N GLN A 176 -6.62 5.02 2.48
CA GLN A 176 -7.08 6.40 2.35
C GLN A 176 -5.95 7.38 2.68
N ASP A 177 -5.21 7.17 3.77
CA ASP A 177 -4.04 7.99 4.11
C ASP A 177 -2.95 7.92 3.02
N LYS A 178 -2.80 6.79 2.32
CA LYS A 178 -1.91 6.68 1.15
C LYS A 178 -2.37 7.56 -0.01
N LEU A 179 -3.67 7.63 -0.30
CA LEU A 179 -4.24 8.53 -1.30
C LEU A 179 -4.05 10.00 -0.90
N VAL A 180 -4.34 10.31 0.36
CA VAL A 180 -4.11 11.65 0.92
C VAL A 180 -2.64 12.06 0.85
N MET A 181 -1.71 11.13 1.11
CA MET A 181 -0.28 11.40 0.96
C MET A 181 0.07 11.79 -0.48
N LYS A 182 -0.54 11.16 -1.49
CA LYS A 182 -0.37 11.56 -2.90
C LYS A 182 -0.82 13.00 -3.13
N ASP A 183 -2.01 13.35 -2.63
CA ASP A 183 -2.57 14.70 -2.79
C ASP A 183 -1.73 15.74 -2.03
N TYR A 184 -1.29 15.41 -0.81
CA TYR A 184 -0.36 16.26 -0.05
C TYR A 184 0.95 16.50 -0.79
N LEU A 185 1.56 15.47 -1.37
CA LEU A 185 2.79 15.60 -2.15
C LEU A 185 2.59 16.46 -3.39
N SER A 186 1.43 16.37 -4.04
CA SER A 186 1.05 17.21 -5.18
C SER A 186 0.84 18.66 -4.76
N ALA A 187 0.07 18.89 -3.68
CA ALA A 187 -0.14 20.22 -3.12
C ALA A 187 1.19 20.87 -2.70
N LYS A 188 2.08 20.11 -2.04
CA LYS A 188 3.41 20.56 -1.64
C LYS A 188 4.30 20.91 -2.82
N LEU A 189 4.21 20.15 -3.92
CA LEU A 189 4.89 20.47 -5.16
C LEU A 189 4.41 21.81 -5.72
N TYR A 190 3.11 22.04 -5.82
CA TYR A 190 2.52 23.31 -6.24
C TYR A 190 2.94 24.45 -5.32
N TYR A 191 2.93 24.27 -4.02
CA TYR A 191 3.41 25.26 -3.07
C TYR A 191 4.89 25.66 -3.32
N ASN A 192 5.76 24.66 -3.55
CA ASN A 192 7.17 24.89 -3.80
C ASN A 192 7.44 25.55 -5.16
N LEU A 193 6.58 25.32 -6.15
CA LEU A 193 6.65 26.00 -7.44
C LEU A 193 6.22 27.48 -7.34
N GLY A 194 5.31 27.81 -6.40
CA GLY A 194 4.91 29.20 -6.14
C GLY A 194 4.43 29.92 -7.39
N THR A 195 5.14 31.01 -7.77
CA THR A 195 4.88 31.80 -8.97
C THR A 195 5.73 31.36 -10.18
N TYR A 196 6.41 30.24 -10.09
CA TYR A 196 7.23 29.74 -11.22
C TYR A 196 6.35 29.39 -12.43
N ILE A 197 6.70 29.97 -13.61
CA ILE A 197 5.88 29.98 -14.82
C ILE A 197 6.41 28.99 -15.88
N GLY A 198 7.35 28.12 -15.55
CA GLY A 198 8.09 27.28 -16.50
C GLY A 198 7.26 26.46 -17.51
N ASN A 199 5.96 26.25 -17.23
CA ASN A 199 5.02 25.58 -18.13
C ASN A 199 3.69 26.35 -18.27
N ALA A 200 3.68 27.67 -18.07
CA ALA A 200 2.49 28.46 -18.23
C ALA A 200 2.04 28.48 -19.69
N SER A 201 0.87 27.94 -19.98
CA SER A 201 0.21 28.22 -21.24
C SER A 201 -0.31 29.67 -21.17
N THR A 202 0.11 30.46 -22.12
CA THR A 202 -0.53 31.77 -22.36
C THR A 202 -1.92 31.50 -22.93
N THR A 203 -2.96 32.06 -22.30
CA THR A 203 -4.30 32.11 -22.88
C THR A 203 -4.27 32.97 -24.14
N ALA A 204 -5.26 32.80 -25.04
CA ALA A 204 -5.36 33.54 -26.30
C ALA A 204 -5.37 35.07 -26.11
N ASP A 205 -5.67 35.57 -24.89
CA ASP A 205 -5.63 36.98 -24.49
C ASP A 205 -4.29 37.42 -23.86
N GLY A 206 -3.25 36.58 -23.95
CA GLY A 206 -1.90 36.87 -23.44
C GLY A 206 -1.76 36.81 -21.92
N LYS A 207 -2.80 36.38 -21.18
CA LYS A 207 -2.73 36.24 -19.73
C LYS A 207 -2.04 34.93 -19.37
N ILE A 208 -1.13 35.00 -18.41
CA ILE A 208 -0.46 33.84 -17.86
C ILE A 208 -1.36 33.18 -16.83
N ASN A 209 -1.99 32.05 -17.18
CA ASN A 209 -2.72 31.21 -16.23
C ASN A 209 -1.75 30.27 -15.53
N GLY A 210 -1.38 30.60 -14.31
CA GLY A 210 -0.54 29.70 -13.53
C GLY A 210 -0.09 30.28 -12.22
N ASN A 211 -1.00 30.38 -11.26
CA ASN A 211 -0.59 30.57 -9.87
C ASN A 211 -0.64 29.20 -9.17
N ASN A 212 0.56 28.62 -8.92
CA ASN A 212 0.67 27.32 -8.31
C ASN A 212 0.16 27.31 -6.85
N TYR A 213 0.11 28.46 -6.16
CA TYR A 213 -0.54 28.54 -4.84
C TYR A 213 -2.04 28.26 -4.93
N LEU A 214 -2.73 28.71 -5.98
CA LEU A 214 -4.14 28.35 -6.19
C LEU A 214 -4.31 26.84 -6.40
N ALA A 215 -3.44 26.22 -7.20
CA ALA A 215 -3.46 24.76 -7.38
C ALA A 215 -3.19 24.03 -6.06
N CYS A 216 -2.24 24.52 -5.25
CA CYS A 216 -1.97 23.99 -3.91
C CYS A 216 -3.22 24.09 -3.01
N ILE A 217 -3.87 25.26 -2.96
CA ILE A 217 -5.07 25.50 -2.15
C ILE A 217 -6.18 24.54 -2.54
N THR A 218 -6.48 24.46 -3.85
CA THR A 218 -7.54 23.57 -4.36
C THR A 218 -7.26 22.12 -4.04
N THR A 219 -6.02 21.65 -4.28
CA THR A 219 -5.65 20.25 -3.99
C THR A 219 -5.73 19.94 -2.50
N ALA A 220 -5.24 20.85 -1.62
CA ALA A 220 -5.31 20.66 -0.18
C ALA A 220 -6.76 20.65 0.35
N GLN A 221 -7.60 21.56 -0.14
CA GLN A 221 -9.02 21.62 0.23
C GLN A 221 -9.78 20.35 -0.20
N ASN A 222 -9.55 19.87 -1.41
CA ASN A 222 -10.15 18.62 -1.88
C ASN A 222 -9.72 17.43 -1.02
N ALA A 223 -8.42 17.32 -0.69
CA ALA A 223 -7.94 16.26 0.17
C ALA A 223 -8.60 16.27 1.56
N LEU A 224 -8.74 17.46 2.19
CA LEU A 224 -9.42 17.59 3.49
C LEU A 224 -10.92 17.29 3.43
N LYS A 225 -11.56 17.58 2.30
CA LYS A 225 -12.98 17.32 2.06
C LYS A 225 -13.24 15.83 1.81
N ASP A 226 -12.44 15.20 0.94
CA ASP A 226 -12.64 13.81 0.51
C ASP A 226 -12.23 12.82 1.59
N TYR A 227 -11.27 13.20 2.46
CA TYR A 227 -10.73 12.36 3.54
C TYR A 227 -10.75 13.08 4.90
N PRO A 228 -11.94 13.34 5.48
CA PRO A 228 -12.07 14.15 6.69
C PRO A 228 -11.41 13.56 7.94
N TYR A 229 -11.19 12.25 7.96
CA TYR A 229 -10.58 11.52 9.09
C TYR A 229 -9.10 11.14 8.87
N THR A 230 -8.43 11.76 7.89
CA THR A 230 -7.03 11.48 7.64
C THR A 230 -6.13 11.87 8.81
N THR A 231 -5.10 11.06 9.06
CA THR A 231 -4.06 11.37 10.06
C THR A 231 -3.18 12.55 9.63
N MET A 232 -3.20 12.93 8.35
CA MET A 232 -2.43 14.03 7.77
C MET A 232 -3.13 15.40 7.84
N ARG A 233 -4.26 15.48 8.54
CA ARG A 233 -5.11 16.66 8.53
C ARG A 233 -4.38 17.94 8.96
N GLU A 234 -3.58 17.88 10.02
CA GLU A 234 -2.78 19.01 10.49
C GLU A 234 -1.75 19.47 9.45
N GLU A 235 -1.03 18.51 8.83
CA GLU A 235 0.00 18.80 7.83
C GLU A 235 -0.57 19.45 6.55
N ILE A 236 -1.78 19.04 6.16
CA ILE A 236 -2.47 19.61 5.00
C ILE A 236 -3.02 20.99 5.35
N SER A 237 -3.60 21.18 6.53
CA SER A 237 -4.17 22.44 6.98
C SER A 237 -3.10 23.53 7.13
N ILE A 238 -1.91 23.21 7.67
CA ILE A 238 -0.80 24.19 7.71
C ILE A 238 -0.28 24.51 6.32
N LEU A 239 -0.24 23.55 5.40
CA LEU A 239 0.16 23.79 4.00
C LEU A 239 -0.85 24.72 3.30
N LEU A 240 -2.14 24.51 3.53
CA LEU A 240 -3.23 25.34 3.03
C LEU A 240 -3.11 26.79 3.51
N LEU A 241 -2.91 26.99 4.82
CA LEU A 241 -2.69 28.31 5.41
C LEU A 241 -1.46 29.01 4.80
N ARG A 242 -0.35 28.31 4.69
CA ARG A 242 0.88 28.83 4.04
C ARG A 242 0.61 29.25 2.60
N ALA A 243 -0.11 28.44 1.83
CA ALA A 243 -0.43 28.73 0.44
C ALA A 243 -1.32 29.95 0.27
N LYS A 244 -2.37 30.09 1.11
CA LYS A 244 -3.24 31.27 1.12
C LYS A 244 -2.47 32.53 1.47
N TYR A 245 -1.64 32.49 2.51
CA TYR A 245 -0.79 33.63 2.89
C TYR A 245 0.19 34.02 1.79
N LYS A 246 0.86 33.04 1.17
CA LYS A 246 1.77 33.30 0.04
C LYS A 246 1.05 33.86 -1.18
N LEU A 247 -0.14 33.34 -1.49
CA LEU A 247 -0.99 33.88 -2.54
C LEU A 247 -1.33 35.34 -2.29
N GLY A 248 -1.66 35.72 -1.03
CA GLY A 248 -1.90 37.09 -0.64
C GLY A 248 -0.68 37.99 -0.77
N THR A 249 0.50 37.54 -0.28
CA THR A 249 1.74 38.36 -0.33
C THR A 249 2.22 38.63 -1.75
N GLU A 250 1.99 37.69 -2.67
CA GLU A 250 2.44 37.76 -4.06
C GLU A 250 1.36 38.24 -5.05
N SER A 251 0.26 38.79 -4.50
CA SER A 251 -0.85 39.34 -5.27
C SER A 251 -0.65 40.79 -5.68
N VAL A 252 -1.35 41.19 -6.76
CA VAL A 252 -1.55 42.59 -7.10
C VAL A 252 -2.32 43.30 -6.00
N GLU A 253 -2.11 44.62 -5.83
CA GLU A 253 -2.60 45.38 -4.69
C GLU A 253 -4.14 45.31 -4.54
N GLU A 254 -4.86 45.31 -5.67
CA GLU A 254 -6.32 45.25 -5.70
C GLU A 254 -6.91 43.95 -5.11
N LYS A 255 -6.15 42.86 -5.08
CA LYS A 255 -6.59 41.57 -4.55
C LYS A 255 -5.92 41.17 -3.23
N LYS A 256 -4.98 41.98 -2.76
CA LYS A 256 -4.16 41.64 -1.60
C LYS A 256 -4.98 41.55 -0.33
N GLU A 257 -5.82 42.58 -0.08
CA GLU A 257 -6.67 42.61 1.12
C GLU A 257 -7.62 41.42 1.20
N GLU A 258 -8.36 41.13 0.11
CA GLU A 258 -9.26 39.97 0.02
C GLU A 258 -8.54 38.66 0.36
N ARG A 259 -7.41 38.41 -0.27
CA ARG A 259 -6.61 37.16 -0.07
C ARG A 259 -5.97 37.08 1.31
N MET A 260 -5.64 38.22 1.93
CA MET A 260 -5.17 38.25 3.31
C MET A 260 -6.28 37.95 4.30
N ARG A 261 -7.55 38.37 4.03
CA ARG A 261 -8.71 37.95 4.80
C ARG A 261 -8.90 36.43 4.74
N GLU A 262 -8.82 35.83 3.53
CA GLU A 262 -8.89 34.37 3.38
C GLU A 262 -7.79 33.63 4.17
N ALA A 263 -6.59 34.20 4.26
CA ALA A 263 -5.51 33.62 5.06
C ALA A 263 -5.79 33.77 6.57
N ILE A 264 -6.42 34.87 7.01
CA ILE A 264 -6.84 35.08 8.40
C ILE A 264 -7.96 34.11 8.77
N ASP A 265 -8.93 33.88 7.89
CA ASP A 265 -10.00 32.90 8.12
C ASP A 265 -9.44 31.51 8.29
N GLU A 266 -8.46 31.14 7.45
CA GLU A 266 -7.78 29.85 7.57
C GLU A 266 -6.92 29.75 8.84
N TYR A 267 -6.32 30.85 9.30
CA TYR A 267 -5.64 30.88 10.60
C TYR A 267 -6.59 30.54 11.75
N TYR A 268 -7.78 31.14 11.79
CA TYR A 268 -8.75 30.84 12.84
C TYR A 268 -9.27 29.40 12.75
N ALA A 269 -9.50 28.88 11.54
CA ALA A 269 -9.87 27.50 11.32
C ALA A 269 -8.78 26.54 11.85
N PHE A 270 -7.52 26.78 11.48
CA PHE A 270 -6.39 25.99 11.96
C PHE A 270 -6.24 26.03 13.47
N LYS A 271 -6.29 27.22 14.08
CA LYS A 271 -6.12 27.40 15.53
C LYS A 271 -7.22 26.72 16.33
N ASN A 272 -8.46 26.77 15.85
CA ASN A 272 -9.60 26.11 16.48
C ASN A 272 -9.49 24.59 16.42
N GLU A 273 -9.02 24.06 15.30
CA GLU A 273 -8.90 22.62 15.10
C GLU A 273 -7.64 22.03 15.79
N PHE A 274 -6.53 22.79 15.82
CA PHE A 274 -5.24 22.34 16.36
C PHE A 274 -4.67 23.31 17.41
N PRO A 275 -5.30 23.46 18.59
CA PRO A 275 -4.90 24.44 19.59
C PRO A 275 -3.52 24.20 20.18
N GLU A 276 -3.05 22.95 20.21
CA GLU A 276 -1.73 22.52 20.72
C GLU A 276 -0.73 22.17 19.60
N SER A 277 -0.92 22.73 18.40
CA SER A 277 -0.07 22.45 17.25
C SER A 277 1.39 22.85 17.46
N LYS A 278 2.30 22.01 16.96
CA LYS A 278 3.72 22.35 16.85
C LYS A 278 3.99 23.59 15.97
N TYR A 279 3.04 23.96 15.10
CA TYR A 279 3.11 25.10 14.18
C TYR A 279 2.58 26.43 14.77
N THR A 280 2.13 26.46 16.03
CA THR A 280 1.49 27.63 16.65
C THR A 280 2.28 28.93 16.46
N LYS A 281 3.61 28.92 16.66
CA LYS A 281 4.45 30.11 16.47
C LYS A 281 4.45 30.64 15.03
N GLU A 282 4.46 29.73 14.06
CA GLU A 282 4.41 30.08 12.65
C GLU A 282 3.06 30.66 12.27
N VAL A 283 1.98 30.00 12.70
CA VAL A 283 0.60 30.38 12.45
C VAL A 283 0.30 31.77 13.01
N GLU A 284 0.74 32.07 14.23
CA GLU A 284 0.65 33.42 14.85
C GLU A 284 1.45 34.48 14.06
N SER A 285 2.62 34.12 13.55
CA SER A 285 3.41 35.02 12.70
C SER A 285 2.69 35.34 11.38
N ILE A 286 2.07 34.34 10.75
CA ILE A 286 1.27 34.51 9.53
C ILE A 286 0.11 35.48 9.81
N TYR A 287 -0.65 35.24 10.90
CA TYR A 287 -1.76 36.09 11.30
C TYR A 287 -1.32 37.55 11.51
N LYS A 288 -0.28 37.80 12.31
CA LYS A 288 0.26 39.13 12.59
C LYS A 288 0.68 39.86 11.31
N ASN A 289 1.21 39.14 10.33
CA ASN A 289 1.65 39.76 9.08
C ASN A 289 0.48 39.99 8.12
N ALA A 290 -0.48 39.06 8.04
CA ALA A 290 -1.67 39.20 7.22
C ALA A 290 -2.58 40.34 7.69
N SER A 291 -2.75 40.52 9.01
CA SER A 291 -3.58 41.57 9.64
C SER A 291 -3.13 42.99 9.29
N LYS A 292 -1.87 43.21 8.93
CA LYS A 292 -1.36 44.53 8.50
C LYS A 292 -2.01 45.01 7.19
N TYR A 293 -2.58 44.13 6.40
CA TYR A 293 -3.18 44.41 5.11
C TYR A 293 -4.70 44.49 5.14
N VAL A 294 -5.33 44.25 6.29
CA VAL A 294 -6.78 44.25 6.44
C VAL A 294 -7.19 45.42 7.32
N LYS A 295 -7.89 46.42 6.75
CA LYS A 295 -8.18 47.71 7.38
C LYS A 295 -9.10 47.57 8.60
N GLU A 296 -10.10 46.68 8.55
CA GLU A 296 -11.07 46.48 9.63
C GLU A 296 -10.52 45.77 10.89
N LEU A 297 -9.31 45.25 10.84
CA LEU A 297 -8.63 44.62 11.99
C LEU A 297 -7.70 45.61 12.73
N ASN A 298 -7.54 46.83 12.20
CA ASN A 298 -6.62 47.84 12.74
C ASN A 298 -7.37 49.01 13.41
N ASP A 299 -8.70 49.00 13.42
CA ASP A 299 -9.59 49.90 14.17
C ASP A 299 -10.10 49.22 15.45
#